data_43da947dfe68189c1bebc301626bbc14
#
_entry.id   43da947dfe68189c1bebc301626bbc14
#
_cell.length_a   1.000
_cell.length_b   1.000
_cell.length_c   1.000
_cell.angle_alpha   90.00
_cell.angle_beta   90.00
_cell.angle_gamma   90.00
#
_symmetry.space_group_name_H-M   'P 1'
#
loop_
_entity.id
_entity.type
_entity.pdbx_description
1 polymer ?
#
loop_
_entity_poly.entity_id
_entity_poly.type
_entity_poly.pdbx_seq_one_letter_code
_entity_poly.pdbx_strand_id
1 'polypeptide(L)'
;VVPWNAQMFLTATKLAPALAAGCTIIIKASEIAPCSLLYFARLIKEAGIPDGVVSIITGDEKNCAIPLTTHPDIDRIAFTGGPKVAKQIVINSSENFAVTTLELGGKSPIVVFEDADIEGAVNGIIAGNYGASGQSCVAGTRVIVHDSIKKVLVEMLSKRAESIVTGDPKNNETHVGPLCTNKQINLIEKTLKKAKSQGAKIVFGGSRLNQKGYYFEPTLIDCPNESIVSLETEMFGPVASLLTFKDEKQAIKMANNTKYGLGSGLFTNNLARAHRVSKKIKAGICWINSYRAISPIAPFGGYNQSGYAREAGIDSINDYIRTKTTWINISNEPMK
;
A
#
# COMPACT_ATOMS: atom_id res chain seq x y z
N VAL A 1 -8.59 9.88 -7.37
CA VAL A 1 -7.23 9.96 -7.96
C VAL A 1 -6.50 8.68 -7.64
N VAL A 2 -6.03 7.97 -8.66
CA VAL A 2 -5.41 6.65 -8.52
C VAL A 2 -3.95 6.66 -9.02
N PRO A 3 -3.05 5.91 -8.36
CA PRO A 3 -1.65 5.82 -8.74
C PRO A 3 -1.45 4.84 -9.90
N TRP A 4 -0.20 4.68 -10.34
CA TRP A 4 0.19 3.80 -11.44
C TRP A 4 0.32 2.32 -11.06
N ASN A 5 0.37 1.97 -9.79
CA ASN A 5 0.39 0.57 -9.33
C ASN A 5 -1.02 0.07 -9.04
N ALA A 6 -1.33 -1.19 -9.40
CA ALA A 6 -2.61 -1.85 -9.16
C ALA A 6 -3.86 -1.01 -9.56
N GLN A 7 -3.79 -0.26 -10.68
CA GLN A 7 -4.78 0.76 -11.07
C GLN A 7 -6.21 0.23 -11.09
N MET A 8 -6.43 -0.96 -11.66
CA MET A 8 -7.77 -1.55 -11.79
C MET A 8 -8.38 -1.85 -10.42
N PHE A 9 -7.60 -2.47 -9.53
CA PHE A 9 -8.03 -2.76 -8.16
C PHE A 9 -8.36 -1.49 -7.38
N LEU A 10 -7.43 -0.51 -7.38
CA LEU A 10 -7.61 0.76 -6.66
C LEU A 10 -8.71 1.65 -7.26
N THR A 11 -9.02 1.47 -8.53
CA THR A 11 -10.20 2.10 -9.14
C THR A 11 -11.48 1.41 -8.68
N ALA A 12 -11.52 0.08 -8.67
CA ALA A 12 -12.70 -0.67 -8.28
C ALA A 12 -13.12 -0.38 -6.84
N THR A 13 -12.17 -0.26 -5.91
CA THR A 13 -12.45 0.05 -4.49
C THR A 13 -13.07 1.43 -4.27
N LYS A 14 -12.89 2.37 -5.20
CA LYS A 14 -13.47 3.71 -5.17
C LYS A 14 -14.75 3.81 -6.01
N LEU A 15 -14.74 3.18 -7.18
CA LEU A 15 -15.83 3.24 -8.14
C LEU A 15 -17.08 2.51 -7.63
N ALA A 16 -16.91 1.30 -7.09
CA ALA A 16 -18.04 0.49 -6.67
C ALA A 16 -18.90 1.15 -5.58
N PRO A 17 -18.35 1.64 -4.44
CA PRO A 17 -19.17 2.32 -3.44
C PRO A 17 -19.73 3.65 -3.92
N ALA A 18 -19.02 4.40 -4.79
CA ALA A 18 -19.54 5.65 -5.37
C ALA A 18 -20.77 5.39 -6.23
N LEU A 19 -20.72 4.42 -7.13
CA LEU A 19 -21.87 4.06 -7.97
C LEU A 19 -23.04 3.48 -7.14
N ALA A 20 -22.74 2.64 -6.15
CA ALA A 20 -23.75 2.09 -5.25
C ALA A 20 -24.47 3.19 -4.44
N ALA A 21 -23.78 4.28 -4.12
CA ALA A 21 -24.34 5.45 -3.47
C ALA A 21 -25.09 6.41 -4.43
N GLY A 22 -25.06 6.14 -5.75
CA GLY A 22 -25.68 7.00 -6.77
C GLY A 22 -24.86 8.23 -7.15
N CYS A 23 -23.56 8.24 -6.84
CA CYS A 23 -22.67 9.36 -7.17
C CYS A 23 -22.18 9.27 -8.61
N THR A 24 -21.96 10.41 -9.25
CA THR A 24 -21.08 10.51 -10.42
C THR A 24 -19.64 10.57 -9.96
N ILE A 25 -18.71 10.08 -10.81
CA ILE A 25 -17.29 9.98 -10.45
C ILE A 25 -16.35 10.37 -11.60
N ILE A 26 -15.35 11.18 -11.28
CA ILE A 26 -14.21 11.46 -12.17
C ILE A 26 -12.99 10.71 -11.64
N ILE A 27 -12.43 9.81 -12.43
CA ILE A 27 -11.24 9.04 -12.10
C ILE A 27 -10.05 9.69 -12.81
N LYS A 28 -9.17 10.32 -12.04
CA LYS A 28 -7.88 10.79 -12.56
C LYS A 28 -6.89 9.64 -12.53
N ALA A 29 -6.61 9.06 -13.68
CA ALA A 29 -5.59 8.06 -13.89
C ALA A 29 -4.18 8.68 -13.77
N SER A 30 -3.21 7.89 -13.33
CA SER A 30 -1.81 8.34 -13.34
C SER A 30 -1.33 8.50 -14.80
N GLU A 31 -0.66 9.60 -15.08
CA GLU A 31 -0.03 9.88 -16.37
C GLU A 31 1.10 8.89 -16.72
N ILE A 32 1.65 8.22 -15.70
CA ILE A 32 2.73 7.25 -15.88
C ILE A 32 2.23 5.94 -16.51
N ALA A 33 1.01 5.49 -16.15
CA ALA A 33 0.43 4.25 -16.65
C ALA A 33 -1.09 4.36 -16.82
N PRO A 34 -1.60 5.19 -17.76
CA PRO A 34 -3.03 5.46 -17.89
C PRO A 34 -3.79 4.42 -18.73
N CYS A 35 -3.10 3.64 -19.58
CA CYS A 35 -3.71 2.90 -20.66
C CYS A 35 -4.80 1.91 -20.23
N SER A 36 -4.58 1.18 -19.12
CA SER A 36 -5.57 0.21 -18.61
C SER A 36 -6.88 0.89 -18.18
N LEU A 37 -6.79 2.06 -17.55
CA LEU A 37 -7.98 2.79 -17.13
C LEU A 37 -8.69 3.50 -18.28
N LEU A 38 -7.96 4.02 -19.26
CA LEU A 38 -8.55 4.58 -20.47
C LEU A 38 -9.27 3.49 -21.29
N TYR A 39 -8.72 2.28 -21.34
CA TYR A 39 -9.42 1.14 -21.93
C TYR A 39 -10.66 0.74 -21.11
N PHE A 40 -10.57 0.77 -19.79
CA PHE A 40 -11.68 0.48 -18.89
C PHE A 40 -12.87 1.44 -19.08
N ALA A 41 -12.63 2.70 -19.43
CA ALA A 41 -13.68 3.66 -19.77
C ALA A 41 -14.58 3.14 -20.92
N ARG A 42 -13.98 2.48 -21.92
CA ARG A 42 -14.72 1.85 -23.01
C ARG A 42 -15.61 0.71 -22.50
N LEU A 43 -15.07 -0.15 -21.60
CA LEU A 43 -15.84 -1.25 -21.02
C LEU A 43 -17.00 -0.75 -20.15
N ILE A 44 -16.84 0.36 -19.44
CA ILE A 44 -17.90 1.01 -18.66
C ILE A 44 -19.06 1.42 -19.59
N LYS A 45 -18.75 2.02 -20.74
CA LYS A 45 -19.76 2.39 -21.73
C LYS A 45 -20.46 1.17 -22.34
N GLU A 46 -19.69 0.12 -22.71
CA GLU A 46 -20.22 -1.15 -23.22
C GLU A 46 -21.13 -1.86 -22.18
N ALA A 47 -20.86 -1.69 -20.87
CA ALA A 47 -21.70 -2.22 -19.80
C ALA A 47 -23.00 -1.43 -19.58
N GLY A 48 -23.26 -0.36 -20.35
CA GLY A 48 -24.50 0.41 -20.29
C GLY A 48 -24.55 1.47 -19.19
N ILE A 49 -23.41 1.83 -18.56
CA ILE A 49 -23.36 2.98 -17.64
C ILE A 49 -23.62 4.26 -18.46
N PRO A 50 -24.58 5.11 -18.08
CA PRO A 50 -24.90 6.33 -18.81
C PRO A 50 -23.70 7.28 -18.96
N ASP A 51 -23.64 7.99 -20.09
CA ASP A 51 -22.62 8.98 -20.35
C ASP A 51 -22.64 10.07 -19.25
N GLY A 52 -21.48 10.47 -18.73
CA GLY A 52 -21.34 11.46 -17.66
C GLY A 52 -21.36 10.90 -16.23
N VAL A 53 -21.81 9.66 -16.02
CA VAL A 53 -21.79 9.03 -14.68
C VAL A 53 -20.35 8.68 -14.27
N VAL A 54 -19.54 8.13 -15.17
CA VAL A 54 -18.13 7.81 -14.93
C VAL A 54 -17.27 8.45 -16.00
N SER A 55 -16.37 9.32 -15.60
CA SER A 55 -15.38 9.93 -16.48
C SER A 55 -13.98 9.50 -16.08
N ILE A 56 -13.16 9.09 -17.03
CA ILE A 56 -11.74 8.75 -16.78
C ILE A 56 -10.87 9.73 -17.54
N ILE A 57 -10.03 10.45 -16.80
CA ILE A 57 -9.12 11.46 -17.34
C ILE A 57 -7.69 11.15 -16.95
N THR A 58 -6.73 11.68 -17.70
CA THR A 58 -5.31 11.66 -17.36
C THR A 58 -4.70 13.03 -17.64
N GLY A 59 -3.65 13.37 -16.92
CA GLY A 59 -2.97 14.65 -17.05
C GLY A 59 -1.99 14.88 -15.91
N ASP A 60 -1.21 15.92 -16.03
CA ASP A 60 -0.22 16.33 -15.03
C ASP A 60 -0.83 17.00 -13.80
N GLU A 61 0.03 17.33 -12.85
CA GLU A 61 -0.35 17.97 -11.60
C GLU A 61 -1.01 19.34 -11.86
N LYS A 62 -0.38 20.21 -12.67
CA LYS A 62 -0.78 21.61 -12.87
C LYS A 62 -2.06 21.74 -13.68
N ASN A 63 -2.18 20.98 -14.76
CA ASN A 63 -3.25 21.15 -15.74
C ASN A 63 -4.46 20.26 -15.47
N CYS A 64 -4.32 19.24 -14.60
CA CYS A 64 -5.38 18.28 -14.35
C CYS A 64 -5.65 18.09 -12.85
N ALA A 65 -4.63 17.70 -12.06
CA ALA A 65 -4.89 17.29 -10.68
C ALA A 65 -5.24 18.45 -9.75
N ILE A 66 -4.55 19.60 -9.85
CA ILE A 66 -4.87 20.78 -9.04
C ILE A 66 -6.26 21.32 -9.40
N PRO A 67 -6.59 21.63 -10.68
CA PRO A 67 -7.93 22.09 -11.04
C PRO A 67 -9.05 21.14 -10.59
N LEU A 68 -8.85 19.82 -10.70
CA LEU A 68 -9.82 18.84 -10.24
C LEU A 68 -10.02 18.87 -8.72
N THR A 69 -8.93 18.97 -7.95
CA THR A 69 -9.00 18.88 -6.48
C THR A 69 -9.39 20.18 -5.79
N THR A 70 -9.42 21.31 -6.53
CA THR A 70 -9.90 22.63 -6.04
C THR A 70 -11.26 23.02 -6.62
N HIS A 71 -11.85 22.19 -7.51
CA HIS A 71 -13.08 22.55 -8.20
C HIS A 71 -14.26 22.64 -7.21
N PRO A 72 -15.09 23.69 -7.28
CA PRO A 72 -16.19 23.91 -6.33
C PRO A 72 -17.26 22.80 -6.35
N ASP A 73 -17.46 22.12 -7.47
CA ASP A 73 -18.45 21.04 -7.65
C ASP A 73 -17.90 19.66 -7.25
N ILE A 74 -16.73 19.58 -6.65
CA ILE A 74 -16.18 18.32 -6.12
C ILE A 74 -16.53 18.22 -4.63
N ASP A 75 -17.44 17.35 -4.30
CA ASP A 75 -17.85 17.06 -2.92
C ASP A 75 -16.89 16.16 -2.15
N ARG A 76 -16.16 15.28 -2.87
CA ARG A 76 -15.31 14.27 -2.26
C ARG A 76 -14.10 13.94 -3.11
N ILE A 77 -12.95 13.74 -2.46
CA ILE A 77 -11.70 13.32 -3.09
C ILE A 77 -11.20 12.03 -2.42
N ALA A 78 -11.31 10.91 -3.13
CA ALA A 78 -10.65 9.66 -2.75
C ALA A 78 -9.28 9.59 -3.44
N PHE A 79 -8.21 9.54 -2.65
CA PHE A 79 -6.84 9.56 -3.13
C PHE A 79 -6.04 8.36 -2.63
N THR A 80 -5.35 7.70 -3.56
CA THR A 80 -4.29 6.74 -3.23
C THR A 80 -2.97 7.21 -3.83
N GLY A 81 -1.92 7.28 -3.01
CA GLY A 81 -0.60 7.73 -3.47
C GLY A 81 0.39 8.06 -2.35
N GLY A 82 1.35 8.94 -2.64
CA GLY A 82 2.38 9.31 -1.68
C GLY A 82 1.95 10.40 -0.69
N PRO A 83 2.50 10.42 0.55
CA PRO A 83 2.11 11.37 1.60
C PRO A 83 2.32 12.85 1.22
N LYS A 84 3.32 13.14 0.38
CA LYS A 84 3.58 14.52 -0.09
C LYS A 84 2.42 15.07 -0.92
N VAL A 85 1.93 14.27 -1.86
CA VAL A 85 0.79 14.64 -2.72
C VAL A 85 -0.51 14.67 -1.90
N ALA A 86 -0.67 13.73 -0.96
CA ALA A 86 -1.83 13.72 -0.07
C ALA A 86 -1.96 15.02 0.72
N LYS A 87 -0.86 15.55 1.27
CA LYS A 87 -0.87 16.84 1.97
C LYS A 87 -1.35 17.99 1.06
N GLN A 88 -0.90 18.01 -0.20
CA GLN A 88 -1.35 19.00 -1.16
C GLN A 88 -2.84 18.86 -1.47
N ILE A 89 -3.34 17.63 -1.59
CA ILE A 89 -4.77 17.38 -1.81
C ILE A 89 -5.62 17.87 -0.64
N VAL A 90 -5.17 17.64 0.61
CA VAL A 90 -5.88 18.18 1.80
C VAL A 90 -5.88 19.72 1.79
N ILE A 91 -4.79 20.35 1.40
CA ILE A 91 -4.72 21.82 1.24
C ILE A 91 -5.69 22.26 0.14
N ASN A 92 -5.67 21.62 -1.01
CA ASN A 92 -6.56 21.96 -2.13
C ASN A 92 -8.05 21.78 -1.75
N SER A 93 -8.38 20.73 -1.00
CA SER A 93 -9.77 20.47 -0.57
C SER A 93 -10.31 21.49 0.41
N SER A 94 -9.49 22.35 0.99
CA SER A 94 -9.96 23.47 1.80
C SER A 94 -10.69 24.55 1.01
N GLU A 95 -10.45 24.66 -0.29
CA GLU A 95 -11.11 25.64 -1.17
C GLU A 95 -12.59 25.30 -1.43
N ASN A 96 -12.93 24.01 -1.41
CA ASN A 96 -14.28 23.52 -1.71
C ASN A 96 -14.91 22.70 -0.57
N PHE A 97 -14.22 22.55 0.56
CA PHE A 97 -14.63 21.71 1.69
C PHE A 97 -14.90 20.24 1.31
N ALA A 98 -14.25 19.74 0.26
CA ALA A 98 -14.41 18.37 -0.19
C ALA A 98 -13.90 17.38 0.88
N VAL A 99 -14.71 16.39 1.21
CA VAL A 99 -14.31 15.31 2.13
C VAL A 99 -13.21 14.48 1.49
N THR A 100 -12.17 14.16 2.25
CA THR A 100 -11.05 13.39 1.72
C THR A 100 -10.95 11.99 2.35
N THR A 101 -10.65 10.99 1.51
CA THR A 101 -10.16 9.66 1.92
C THR A 101 -8.75 9.51 1.40
N LEU A 102 -7.83 9.14 2.26
CA LEU A 102 -6.42 9.03 1.92
C LEU A 102 -5.92 7.61 2.19
N GLU A 103 -5.51 6.91 1.14
CA GLU A 103 -4.82 5.63 1.19
C GLU A 103 -3.37 5.83 0.73
N LEU A 104 -2.44 5.78 1.68
CA LEU A 104 -1.07 6.22 1.44
C LEU A 104 -0.08 5.06 1.58
N GLY A 105 1.20 5.39 1.47
CA GLY A 105 2.29 4.43 1.56
C GLY A 105 2.43 3.77 2.93
N GLY A 106 3.36 2.85 3.01
CA GLY A 106 3.63 2.09 4.21
C GLY A 106 5.07 1.63 4.35
N LYS A 107 5.38 1.17 5.55
CA LYS A 107 6.63 0.50 5.89
C LYS A 107 6.29 -0.70 6.76
N SER A 108 5.47 -1.59 6.19
CA SER A 108 4.81 -2.67 6.91
C SER A 108 5.80 -3.65 7.52
N PRO A 109 5.65 -4.02 8.81
CA PRO A 109 6.45 -5.06 9.43
C PRO A 109 5.91 -6.45 9.09
N ILE A 110 6.81 -7.43 8.93
CA ILE A 110 6.51 -8.86 9.02
C ILE A 110 7.28 -9.39 10.22
N VAL A 111 6.55 -9.77 11.28
CA VAL A 111 7.13 -10.28 12.53
C VAL A 111 7.09 -11.80 12.49
N VAL A 112 8.24 -12.45 12.69
CA VAL A 112 8.37 -13.91 12.69
C VAL A 112 8.90 -14.38 14.03
N PHE A 113 8.05 -15.05 14.80
CA PHE A 113 8.41 -15.61 16.10
C PHE A 113 9.11 -16.96 15.98
N GLU A 114 9.77 -17.38 17.06
CA GLU A 114 10.57 -18.62 17.15
C GLU A 114 9.78 -19.91 16.89
N ASP A 115 8.47 -19.87 17.13
CA ASP A 115 7.51 -20.98 16.96
C ASP A 115 6.78 -20.97 15.61
N ALA A 116 7.14 -20.06 14.70
CA ALA A 116 6.49 -19.94 13.41
C ALA A 116 6.79 -21.14 12.50
N ASP A 117 5.84 -21.46 11.62
CA ASP A 117 6.14 -22.21 10.40
C ASP A 117 7.07 -21.37 9.52
N ILE A 118 8.33 -21.80 9.45
CA ILE A 118 9.37 -21.04 8.75
C ILE A 118 9.13 -21.01 7.24
N GLU A 119 8.65 -22.11 6.66
CA GLU A 119 8.33 -22.17 5.22
C GLU A 119 7.19 -21.22 4.88
N GLY A 120 6.11 -21.23 5.66
CA GLY A 120 5.01 -20.30 5.53
C GLY A 120 5.46 -18.83 5.69
N ALA A 121 6.35 -18.56 6.64
CA ALA A 121 6.92 -17.22 6.84
C ALA A 121 7.78 -16.77 5.64
N VAL A 122 8.62 -17.66 5.10
CA VAL A 122 9.42 -17.40 3.87
C VAL A 122 8.50 -17.08 2.70
N ASN A 123 7.46 -17.88 2.46
CA ASN A 123 6.48 -17.62 1.40
C ASN A 123 5.78 -16.27 1.58
N GLY A 124 5.37 -15.93 2.81
CA GLY A 124 4.77 -14.64 3.13
C GLY A 124 5.72 -13.47 2.91
N ILE A 125 7.00 -13.59 3.26
CA ILE A 125 8.03 -12.58 3.05
C ILE A 125 8.29 -12.38 1.55
N ILE A 126 8.44 -13.45 0.78
CA ILE A 126 8.65 -13.40 -0.68
C ILE A 126 7.45 -12.72 -1.36
N ALA A 127 6.23 -13.19 -1.09
CA ALA A 127 5.02 -12.60 -1.65
C ALA A 127 4.85 -11.13 -1.24
N GLY A 128 5.15 -10.81 0.03
CA GLY A 128 5.04 -9.47 0.59
C GLY A 128 6.01 -8.46 0.02
N ASN A 129 7.24 -8.89 -0.30
CA ASN A 129 8.32 -7.98 -0.70
C ASN A 129 8.60 -7.96 -2.20
N TYR A 130 8.46 -9.09 -2.90
CA TYR A 130 8.87 -9.20 -4.30
C TYR A 130 7.68 -9.34 -5.26
N GLY A 131 6.52 -9.74 -4.77
CA GLY A 131 5.28 -9.68 -5.53
C GLY A 131 4.97 -8.26 -6.01
N ALA A 132 4.49 -8.12 -7.26
CA ALA A 132 4.31 -6.83 -7.94
C ALA A 132 5.60 -5.98 -7.99
N SER A 133 6.77 -6.62 -8.06
CA SER A 133 8.10 -5.98 -8.06
C SER A 133 8.34 -5.10 -6.81
N GLY A 134 7.73 -5.43 -5.69
CA GLY A 134 7.78 -4.65 -4.44
C GLY A 134 7.06 -3.29 -4.49
N GLN A 135 6.34 -3.00 -5.57
CA GLN A 135 5.64 -1.74 -5.79
C GLN A 135 4.23 -1.78 -5.20
N SER A 136 4.15 -2.02 -3.90
CA SER A 136 2.90 -2.15 -3.14
C SER A 136 2.97 -1.33 -1.85
N CYS A 137 1.90 -0.61 -1.55
CA CYS A 137 1.75 0.16 -0.30
C CYS A 137 1.79 -0.73 0.95
N VAL A 138 1.37 -1.99 0.82
CA VAL A 138 1.42 -3.00 1.90
C VAL A 138 2.66 -3.89 1.82
N ALA A 139 3.70 -3.55 1.05
CA ALA A 139 4.92 -4.35 1.01
C ALA A 139 5.52 -4.52 2.41
N GLY A 140 5.79 -5.77 2.81
CA GLY A 140 6.29 -6.13 4.13
C GLY A 140 7.79 -5.90 4.29
N THR A 141 8.23 -4.67 4.00
CA THR A 141 9.64 -4.34 3.79
C THR A 141 10.49 -4.27 5.04
N ARG A 142 9.89 -4.45 6.23
CA ARG A 142 10.63 -4.63 7.50
C ARG A 142 10.37 -6.03 8.03
N VAL A 143 11.31 -6.95 7.79
CA VAL A 143 11.28 -8.31 8.32
C VAL A 143 11.91 -8.29 9.71
N ILE A 144 11.12 -8.60 10.74
CA ILE A 144 11.50 -8.55 12.16
C ILE A 144 11.43 -9.98 12.67
N VAL A 145 12.58 -10.65 12.82
CA VAL A 145 12.66 -12.07 13.11
C VAL A 145 13.24 -12.34 14.51
N HIS A 146 12.72 -13.35 15.21
CA HIS A 146 13.32 -13.81 16.47
C HIS A 146 14.76 -14.27 16.22
N ASP A 147 15.69 -13.88 17.09
CA ASP A 147 17.13 -14.09 16.89
C ASP A 147 17.52 -15.57 16.75
N SER A 148 16.84 -16.46 17.47
CA SER A 148 17.10 -17.92 17.44
C SER A 148 16.86 -18.58 16.08
N ILE A 149 15.98 -18.02 15.23
CA ILE A 149 15.62 -18.57 13.92
C ILE A 149 16.16 -17.76 12.75
N LYS A 150 16.87 -16.63 13.00
CA LYS A 150 17.41 -15.75 11.97
C LYS A 150 18.21 -16.52 10.92
N LYS A 151 19.13 -17.39 11.36
CA LYS A 151 20.03 -18.10 10.47
C LYS A 151 19.26 -18.96 9.46
N VAL A 152 18.37 -19.81 9.96
CA VAL A 152 17.58 -20.72 9.11
C VAL A 152 16.63 -19.95 8.20
N LEU A 153 15.99 -18.89 8.69
CA LEU A 153 15.12 -18.05 7.87
C LEU A 153 15.88 -17.39 6.71
N VAL A 154 17.08 -16.84 6.98
CA VAL A 154 17.91 -16.19 5.97
C VAL A 154 18.41 -17.19 4.93
N GLU A 155 18.84 -18.39 5.34
CA GLU A 155 19.24 -19.46 4.42
C GLU A 155 18.10 -19.87 3.48
N MET A 156 16.89 -20.06 4.01
CA MET A 156 15.71 -20.41 3.22
C MET A 156 15.28 -19.28 2.28
N LEU A 157 15.30 -18.01 2.74
CA LEU A 157 15.01 -16.85 1.91
C LEU A 157 16.01 -16.71 0.77
N SER A 158 17.32 -16.89 1.03
CA SER A 158 18.37 -16.82 0.02
C SER A 158 18.17 -17.89 -1.06
N LYS A 159 17.94 -19.14 -0.65
CA LYS A 159 17.65 -20.23 -1.57
C LYS A 159 16.40 -19.98 -2.42
N ARG A 160 15.34 -19.43 -1.81
CA ARG A 160 14.10 -19.08 -2.52
C ARG A 160 14.32 -17.92 -3.49
N ALA A 161 15.13 -16.92 -3.12
CA ALA A 161 15.46 -15.78 -3.97
C ALA A 161 16.19 -16.19 -5.25
N GLU A 162 17.03 -17.23 -5.21
CA GLU A 162 17.73 -17.78 -6.40
C GLU A 162 16.77 -18.28 -7.48
N SER A 163 15.56 -18.72 -7.10
CA SER A 163 14.52 -19.19 -8.02
C SER A 163 13.66 -18.06 -8.59
N ILE A 164 13.84 -16.82 -8.14
CA ILE A 164 13.04 -15.67 -8.62
C ILE A 164 13.62 -15.16 -9.93
N VAL A 165 12.87 -15.33 -11.01
CA VAL A 165 13.22 -14.80 -12.33
C VAL A 165 12.80 -13.33 -12.42
N THR A 166 13.77 -12.44 -12.60
CA THR A 166 13.53 -11.01 -12.88
C THR A 166 13.69 -10.77 -14.38
N GLY A 167 12.65 -10.29 -15.07
CA GLY A 167 12.69 -10.17 -16.52
C GLY A 167 11.49 -9.48 -17.16
N ASP A 168 11.35 -9.66 -18.48
CA ASP A 168 10.25 -9.11 -19.27
C ASP A 168 8.90 -9.64 -18.76
N PRO A 169 7.94 -8.76 -18.39
CA PRO A 169 6.61 -9.15 -17.91
C PRO A 169 5.75 -9.90 -18.94
N LYS A 170 6.16 -9.93 -20.21
CA LYS A 170 5.51 -10.74 -21.26
C LYS A 170 5.95 -12.20 -21.23
N ASN A 171 7.02 -12.53 -20.53
CA ASN A 171 7.47 -13.89 -20.35
C ASN A 171 6.76 -14.52 -19.13
N ASN A 172 6.10 -15.66 -19.34
CA ASN A 172 5.36 -16.37 -18.30
C ASN A 172 6.23 -16.86 -17.15
N GLU A 173 7.54 -17.03 -17.36
CA GLU A 173 8.51 -17.42 -16.33
C GLU A 173 8.95 -16.24 -15.44
N THR A 174 8.58 -15.01 -15.79
CA THR A 174 8.97 -13.82 -15.03
C THR A 174 8.15 -13.70 -13.74
N HIS A 175 8.85 -13.69 -12.60
CA HIS A 175 8.25 -13.45 -11.29
C HIS A 175 8.28 -11.97 -10.86
N VAL A 176 9.35 -11.25 -11.24
CA VAL A 176 9.58 -9.85 -10.90
C VAL A 176 9.84 -9.06 -12.19
N GLY A 177 8.95 -8.15 -12.51
CA GLY A 177 9.08 -7.24 -13.65
C GLY A 177 9.90 -5.99 -13.32
N PRO A 178 9.95 -5.02 -14.25
CA PRO A 178 10.67 -3.77 -14.04
C PRO A 178 9.96 -2.87 -13.03
N LEU A 179 10.72 -1.95 -12.43
CA LEU A 179 10.18 -0.79 -11.73
C LEU A 179 9.53 0.17 -12.73
N CYS A 180 8.54 0.93 -12.28
CA CYS A 180 7.77 1.79 -13.16
C CYS A 180 8.55 3.02 -13.65
N THR A 181 9.47 3.55 -12.84
CA THR A 181 10.20 4.79 -13.16
C THR A 181 11.68 4.73 -12.80
N ASN A 182 12.50 5.51 -13.52
CA ASN A 182 13.91 5.72 -13.18
C ASN A 182 14.10 6.38 -11.80
N LYS A 183 13.18 7.24 -11.41
CA LYS A 183 13.20 7.90 -10.08
C LYS A 183 13.20 6.86 -8.96
N GLN A 184 12.46 5.77 -9.16
CA GLN A 184 12.31 4.70 -8.17
C GLN A 184 13.62 3.92 -8.00
N ILE A 185 14.24 3.51 -9.10
CA ILE A 185 15.50 2.76 -9.06
C ILE A 185 16.64 3.61 -8.46
N ASN A 186 16.71 4.90 -8.79
CA ASN A 186 17.68 5.83 -8.21
C ASN A 186 17.48 6.01 -6.69
N LEU A 187 16.23 6.02 -6.21
CA LEU A 187 15.93 6.07 -4.79
C LEU A 187 16.42 4.81 -4.07
N ILE A 188 16.22 3.64 -4.67
CA ILE A 188 16.70 2.37 -4.13
C ILE A 188 18.23 2.39 -4.02
N GLU A 189 18.94 2.67 -5.12
CA GLU A 189 20.40 2.71 -5.14
C GLU A 189 20.97 3.68 -4.09
N LYS A 190 20.42 4.90 -4.02
CA LYS A 190 20.80 5.90 -3.01
C LYS A 190 20.59 5.40 -1.58
N THR A 191 19.41 4.78 -1.34
CA THR A 191 19.06 4.26 0.00
C THR A 191 19.96 3.10 0.39
N LEU A 192 20.24 2.16 -0.51
CA LEU A 192 21.15 1.04 -0.28
C LEU A 192 22.58 1.51 0.00
N LYS A 193 23.08 2.48 -0.78
CA LYS A 193 24.41 3.06 -0.55
C LYS A 193 24.51 3.67 0.86
N LYS A 194 23.48 4.43 1.28
CA LYS A 194 23.43 5.01 2.62
C LYS A 194 23.28 3.94 3.71
N ALA A 195 22.43 2.91 3.51
CA ALA A 195 22.27 1.83 4.46
C ALA A 195 23.61 1.07 4.68
N LYS A 196 24.34 0.78 3.61
CA LYS A 196 25.69 0.18 3.69
C LYS A 196 26.66 1.03 4.52
N SER A 197 26.69 2.35 4.31
CA SER A 197 27.54 3.27 5.10
C SER A 197 27.13 3.36 6.58
N GLN A 198 25.89 2.97 6.92
CA GLN A 198 25.39 2.85 8.28
C GLN A 198 25.61 1.46 8.90
N GLY A 199 26.34 0.56 8.21
CA GLY A 199 26.66 -0.78 8.70
C GLY A 199 25.72 -1.90 8.29
N ALA A 200 24.71 -1.63 7.48
CA ALA A 200 23.85 -2.68 6.93
C ALA A 200 24.61 -3.55 5.90
N LYS A 201 24.29 -4.85 5.87
CA LYS A 201 24.91 -5.82 4.96
C LYS A 201 23.89 -6.34 3.96
N ILE A 202 24.25 -6.39 2.68
CA ILE A 202 23.43 -7.08 1.68
C ILE A 202 23.56 -8.58 1.90
N VAL A 203 22.44 -9.26 2.04
CA VAL A 203 22.36 -10.72 2.16
C VAL A 203 22.33 -11.33 0.76
N PHE A 204 21.43 -10.81 -0.10
CA PHE A 204 21.37 -11.16 -1.53
C PHE A 204 20.84 -9.99 -2.35
N GLY A 205 21.05 -10.03 -3.66
CA GLY A 205 20.66 -8.97 -4.59
C GLY A 205 21.44 -7.67 -4.38
N GLY A 206 20.78 -6.56 -4.51
CA GLY A 206 21.34 -5.22 -4.22
C GLY A 206 21.83 -4.46 -5.44
N SER A 207 21.58 -4.96 -6.65
CA SER A 207 22.08 -4.39 -7.89
C SER A 207 20.96 -4.17 -8.91
N ARG A 208 21.14 -3.13 -9.71
CA ARG A 208 20.40 -2.93 -10.93
C ARG A 208 20.86 -3.95 -11.99
N LEU A 209 19.93 -4.54 -12.72
CA LEU A 209 20.29 -5.44 -13.83
C LEU A 209 20.78 -4.65 -15.04
N ASN A 210 21.83 -5.17 -15.69
CA ASN A 210 22.40 -4.55 -16.89
C ASN A 210 21.58 -4.93 -18.16
N GLN A 211 20.36 -4.42 -18.23
CA GLN A 211 19.47 -4.60 -19.37
C GLN A 211 18.58 -3.35 -19.59
N LYS A 212 17.98 -3.26 -20.78
CA LYS A 212 17.07 -2.14 -21.11
C LYS A 212 15.83 -2.18 -20.21
N GLY A 213 15.61 -1.14 -19.40
CA GLY A 213 14.50 -1.01 -18.48
C GLY A 213 14.98 -0.75 -17.03
N TYR A 214 14.04 -0.69 -16.10
CA TYR A 214 14.30 -0.34 -14.71
C TYR A 214 14.27 -1.58 -13.79
N TYR A 215 15.07 -2.59 -14.15
CA TYR A 215 15.11 -3.85 -13.42
C TYR A 215 16.06 -3.78 -12.23
N PHE A 216 15.60 -4.30 -11.11
CA PHE A 216 16.38 -4.38 -9.88
C PHE A 216 16.22 -5.79 -9.25
N GLU A 217 17.30 -6.32 -8.71
CA GLU A 217 17.29 -7.64 -8.08
C GLU A 217 16.40 -7.68 -6.84
N PRO A 218 15.66 -8.77 -6.59
CA PRO A 218 15.13 -9.06 -5.26
C PRO A 218 16.25 -8.96 -4.23
N THR A 219 16.05 -8.13 -3.20
CA THR A 219 17.12 -7.73 -2.31
C THR A 219 16.72 -7.89 -0.85
N LEU A 220 17.59 -8.49 -0.05
CA LEU A 220 17.49 -8.53 1.40
C LEU A 220 18.70 -7.84 2.04
N ILE A 221 18.43 -6.94 3.01
CA ILE A 221 19.46 -6.22 3.75
C ILE A 221 19.38 -6.60 5.22
N ASP A 222 20.47 -7.06 5.81
CA ASP A 222 20.60 -7.27 7.25
C ASP A 222 21.00 -5.97 7.95
N CYS A 223 20.13 -5.47 8.82
CA CYS A 223 20.28 -4.19 9.52
C CYS A 223 20.76 -4.43 10.96
N PRO A 224 21.87 -3.82 11.38
CA PRO A 224 22.42 -4.03 12.74
C PRO A 224 21.56 -3.39 13.84
N ASN A 225 20.74 -2.40 13.50
CA ASN A 225 19.86 -1.68 14.44
C ASN A 225 18.73 -0.95 13.70
N GLU A 226 17.82 -0.33 14.45
CA GLU A 226 16.64 0.35 13.95
C GLU A 226 16.89 1.72 13.27
N SER A 227 18.11 2.27 13.35
CA SER A 227 18.43 3.61 12.77
C SER A 227 18.85 3.57 11.29
N ILE A 228 18.84 2.40 10.67
CA ILE A 228 19.21 2.25 9.27
C ILE A 228 18.15 2.88 8.35
N VAL A 229 18.58 3.73 7.43
CA VAL A 229 17.71 4.51 6.55
C VAL A 229 16.72 3.67 5.72
N SER A 230 17.06 2.43 5.40
CA SER A 230 16.17 1.52 4.65
C SER A 230 14.94 1.08 5.43
N LEU A 231 14.96 1.21 6.77
CA LEU A 231 13.83 0.90 7.65
C LEU A 231 12.77 2.02 7.69
N GLU A 232 13.16 3.25 7.36
CA GLU A 232 12.28 4.42 7.36
C GLU A 232 11.81 4.80 5.94
N THR A 233 12.69 4.61 4.94
CA THR A 233 12.42 5.02 3.56
C THR A 233 11.54 4.01 2.84
N GLU A 234 10.36 4.44 2.39
CA GLU A 234 9.54 3.67 1.47
C GLU A 234 10.19 3.67 0.08
N MET A 235 10.92 2.60 -0.24
CA MET A 235 11.65 2.49 -1.52
C MET A 235 10.73 2.12 -2.69
N PHE A 236 9.59 1.52 -2.42
CA PHE A 236 8.58 1.09 -3.39
C PHE A 236 9.18 0.22 -4.53
N GLY A 237 9.91 -0.81 -4.12
CA GLY A 237 10.62 -1.75 -4.99
C GLY A 237 11.04 -3.01 -4.23
N PRO A 238 11.69 -3.98 -4.89
CA PRO A 238 11.91 -5.33 -4.37
C PRO A 238 13.04 -5.38 -3.31
N VAL A 239 12.92 -4.61 -2.24
CA VAL A 239 13.94 -4.48 -1.19
C VAL A 239 13.33 -4.63 0.19
N ALA A 240 13.75 -5.66 0.93
CA ALA A 240 13.40 -5.91 2.32
C ALA A 240 14.58 -5.63 3.25
N SER A 241 14.28 -5.16 4.47
CA SER A 241 15.24 -4.92 5.55
C SER A 241 14.95 -5.87 6.71
N LEU A 242 15.96 -6.61 7.15
CA LEU A 242 15.88 -7.59 8.22
C LEU A 242 16.40 -7.01 9.53
N LEU A 243 15.67 -7.25 10.62
CA LEU A 243 16.04 -6.95 12.00
C LEU A 243 15.79 -8.17 12.88
N THR A 244 16.45 -8.22 14.03
CA THR A 244 16.23 -9.27 15.04
C THR A 244 15.64 -8.73 16.32
N PHE A 245 14.85 -9.56 17.00
CA PHE A 245 14.33 -9.31 18.36
C PHE A 245 14.52 -10.54 19.25
N LYS A 246 14.42 -10.35 20.56
CA LYS A 246 14.62 -11.41 21.59
C LYS A 246 13.35 -11.76 22.36
N ASP A 247 12.38 -10.87 22.42
CA ASP A 247 11.14 -11.07 23.16
C ASP A 247 9.95 -10.35 22.50
N GLU A 248 8.74 -10.73 22.90
CA GLU A 248 7.49 -10.19 22.36
C GLU A 248 7.38 -8.67 22.51
N LYS A 249 7.85 -8.12 23.65
CA LYS A 249 7.79 -6.68 23.92
C LYS A 249 8.66 -5.90 22.95
N GLN A 250 9.86 -6.40 22.68
CA GLN A 250 10.77 -5.82 21.69
C GLN A 250 10.19 -5.92 20.29
N ALA A 251 9.63 -7.08 19.89
CA ALA A 251 8.98 -7.26 18.58
C ALA A 251 7.88 -6.23 18.33
N ILE A 252 6.97 -6.04 19.30
CA ILE A 252 5.89 -5.06 19.23
C ILE A 252 6.44 -3.62 19.14
N LYS A 253 7.46 -3.28 19.94
CA LYS A 253 8.11 -1.97 19.90
C LYS A 253 8.68 -1.71 18.52
N MET A 254 9.46 -2.64 17.97
CA MET A 254 10.08 -2.52 16.66
C MET A 254 9.03 -2.47 15.53
N ALA A 255 7.98 -3.29 15.60
CA ALA A 255 6.90 -3.26 14.62
C ALA A 255 6.24 -1.88 14.55
N ASN A 256 6.03 -1.23 15.70
CA ASN A 256 5.39 0.07 15.81
C ASN A 256 6.36 1.27 15.62
N ASN A 257 7.68 1.02 15.51
CA ASN A 257 8.67 2.07 15.29
C ASN A 257 8.68 2.53 13.83
N THR A 258 7.63 3.21 13.44
CA THR A 258 7.43 3.79 12.11
C THR A 258 6.38 4.88 12.17
N LYS A 259 6.47 5.85 11.25
CA LYS A 259 5.45 6.89 11.05
C LYS A 259 4.24 6.41 10.26
N TYR A 260 4.30 5.21 9.72
CA TYR A 260 3.23 4.58 8.94
C TYR A 260 2.37 3.65 9.80
N GLY A 261 1.34 3.06 9.21
CA GLY A 261 0.47 2.10 9.89
C GLY A 261 -0.56 1.46 8.94
N LEU A 262 -0.11 1.02 7.73
CA LEU A 262 -1.02 0.43 6.75
C LEU A 262 -1.22 -1.07 7.00
N GLY A 263 -0.20 -1.88 6.74
CA GLY A 263 -0.26 -3.33 6.88
C GLY A 263 0.75 -3.87 7.89
N SER A 264 0.54 -5.10 8.32
CA SER A 264 1.48 -5.88 9.13
C SER A 264 1.28 -7.37 8.93
N GLY A 265 2.34 -8.16 9.07
CA GLY A 265 2.30 -9.63 9.09
C GLY A 265 2.81 -10.17 10.41
N LEU A 266 2.26 -11.30 10.81
CA LEU A 266 2.63 -11.98 12.05
C LEU A 266 2.65 -13.50 11.81
N PHE A 267 3.78 -14.13 12.09
CA PHE A 267 3.95 -15.57 11.96
C PHE A 267 4.26 -16.17 13.33
N THR A 268 3.37 -17.03 13.84
CA THR A 268 3.48 -17.76 15.10
C THR A 268 2.46 -18.91 15.14
N ASN A 269 2.81 -20.03 15.73
CA ASN A 269 1.87 -21.14 15.99
C ASN A 269 1.11 -20.99 17.31
N ASN A 270 1.44 -19.97 18.11
CA ASN A 270 0.76 -19.68 19.38
C ASN A 270 -0.43 -18.74 19.16
N LEU A 271 -1.65 -19.28 19.18
CA LEU A 271 -2.87 -18.51 18.95
C LEU A 271 -3.06 -17.37 19.95
N ALA A 272 -2.74 -17.59 21.23
CA ALA A 272 -2.85 -16.55 22.25
C ALA A 272 -1.87 -15.40 21.99
N ARG A 273 -0.65 -15.69 21.53
CA ARG A 273 0.34 -14.72 21.07
C ARG A 273 -0.19 -13.96 19.84
N ALA A 274 -0.73 -14.68 18.87
CA ALA A 274 -1.28 -14.09 17.65
C ALA A 274 -2.30 -13.00 17.96
N HIS A 275 -3.29 -13.28 18.80
CA HIS A 275 -4.29 -12.30 19.23
C HIS A 275 -3.68 -11.14 20.04
N ARG A 276 -2.78 -11.45 20.96
CA ARG A 276 -2.19 -10.44 21.85
C ARG A 276 -1.28 -9.47 21.09
N VAL A 277 -0.48 -9.97 20.15
CA VAL A 277 0.46 -9.17 19.37
C VAL A 277 -0.25 -8.37 18.29
N SER A 278 -1.16 -9.01 17.53
CA SER A 278 -1.91 -8.32 16.47
C SER A 278 -2.71 -7.12 17.01
N LYS A 279 -3.31 -7.25 18.20
CA LYS A 279 -4.02 -6.16 18.87
C LYS A 279 -3.11 -4.97 19.24
N LYS A 280 -1.79 -5.21 19.46
CA LYS A 280 -0.83 -4.18 19.88
C LYS A 280 -0.08 -3.56 18.71
N ILE A 281 -0.07 -4.17 17.54
CA ILE A 281 0.52 -3.59 16.33
C ILE A 281 -0.39 -2.47 15.81
N LYS A 282 0.17 -1.28 15.61
CA LYS A 282 -0.53 -0.10 15.13
C LYS A 282 -0.57 -0.08 13.59
N ALA A 283 -1.34 -0.98 13.01
CA ALA A 283 -1.58 -1.05 11.57
C ALA A 283 -3.06 -1.31 11.31
N GLY A 284 -3.58 -0.80 10.20
CA GLY A 284 -4.98 -0.99 9.83
C GLY A 284 -5.30 -2.44 9.46
N ILE A 285 -4.28 -3.20 9.03
CA ILE A 285 -4.41 -4.61 8.66
C ILE A 285 -3.30 -5.42 9.35
N CYS A 286 -3.67 -6.56 9.92
CA CYS A 286 -2.72 -7.54 10.43
C CYS A 286 -3.06 -8.92 9.88
N TRP A 287 -2.17 -9.47 9.05
CA TRP A 287 -2.27 -10.86 8.59
C TRP A 287 -1.55 -11.79 9.55
N ILE A 288 -2.18 -12.89 9.91
CA ILE A 288 -1.61 -13.91 10.79
C ILE A 288 -1.37 -15.16 9.95
N ASN A 289 -0.14 -15.68 9.96
CA ASN A 289 0.33 -16.85 9.20
C ASN A 289 0.00 -16.78 7.70
N SER A 290 -0.13 -15.56 7.19
CA SER A 290 -0.35 -15.24 5.78
C SER A 290 0.14 -13.82 5.49
N TYR A 291 0.16 -13.41 4.22
CA TYR A 291 0.44 -12.02 3.83
C TYR A 291 -0.24 -11.66 2.53
N ARG A 292 -0.69 -10.40 2.38
CA ARG A 292 -1.37 -9.82 1.20
C ARG A 292 -2.73 -10.44 0.84
N ALA A 293 -3.37 -11.19 1.72
CA ALA A 293 -4.74 -11.60 1.51
C ALA A 293 -5.66 -10.35 1.57
N ILE A 294 -6.38 -10.06 0.49
CA ILE A 294 -7.28 -8.91 0.39
C ILE A 294 -8.66 -9.44 0.00
N SER A 295 -9.70 -8.89 0.64
CA SER A 295 -11.08 -9.23 0.34
C SER A 295 -11.92 -7.96 0.19
N PRO A 296 -12.83 -7.90 -0.79
CA PRO A 296 -13.71 -6.74 -0.96
C PRO A 296 -14.68 -6.54 0.20
N ILE A 297 -14.93 -7.56 1.02
CA ILE A 297 -15.81 -7.47 2.19
C ILE A 297 -15.09 -7.03 3.48
N ALA A 298 -13.75 -6.95 3.46
CA ALA A 298 -12.95 -6.54 4.60
C ALA A 298 -12.49 -5.09 4.41
N PRO A 299 -12.69 -4.19 5.41
CA PRO A 299 -12.19 -2.83 5.34
C PRO A 299 -10.67 -2.77 5.16
N PHE A 300 -10.22 -1.91 4.27
CA PHE A 300 -8.81 -1.66 3.95
C PHE A 300 -8.45 -0.21 4.26
N GLY A 301 -7.33 0.03 4.92
CA GLY A 301 -6.82 1.39 5.18
C GLY A 301 -5.85 1.44 6.34
N GLY A 302 -5.17 2.59 6.47
CA GLY A 302 -4.07 2.77 7.40
C GLY A 302 -4.35 3.70 8.57
N TYR A 303 -3.32 3.86 9.41
CA TYR A 303 -3.21 4.84 10.48
C TYR A 303 -2.04 5.80 10.21
N ASN A 304 -1.98 6.92 10.91
CA ASN A 304 -0.88 7.88 10.87
C ASN A 304 -0.57 8.38 9.44
N GLN A 305 0.69 8.30 8.98
CA GLN A 305 1.07 8.74 7.63
C GLN A 305 0.70 7.75 6.52
N SER A 306 0.01 6.66 6.84
CA SER A 306 -0.63 5.79 5.86
C SER A 306 -2.05 6.22 5.49
N GLY A 307 -2.53 7.33 6.05
CA GLY A 307 -3.81 7.93 5.69
C GLY A 307 -4.91 7.69 6.71
N TYR A 308 -6.14 7.94 6.26
CA TYR A 308 -7.36 7.82 7.07
C TYR A 308 -8.57 7.47 6.20
N ALA A 309 -9.69 7.14 6.85
CA ALA A 309 -10.87 6.49 6.29
C ALA A 309 -10.58 5.02 5.93
N ARG A 310 -11.53 4.35 5.29
CA ARG A 310 -11.40 2.95 4.87
C ARG A 310 -12.01 2.75 3.49
N GLU A 311 -11.32 1.97 2.67
CA GLU A 311 -11.85 1.46 1.41
C GLU A 311 -12.26 -0.01 1.57
N ALA A 312 -13.09 -0.52 0.67
CA ALA A 312 -13.71 -1.84 0.76
C ALA A 312 -14.53 -2.04 2.05
N GLY A 313 -15.12 -3.23 2.22
CA GLY A 313 -16.10 -3.47 3.27
C GLY A 313 -17.42 -2.74 3.00
N ILE A 314 -18.49 -3.22 3.64
CA ILE A 314 -19.84 -2.64 3.44
C ILE A 314 -19.92 -1.18 3.91
N ASP A 315 -19.17 -0.83 4.94
CA ASP A 315 -19.18 0.52 5.53
C ASP A 315 -18.56 1.58 4.61
N SER A 316 -17.81 1.19 3.57
CA SER A 316 -17.19 2.13 2.63
C SER A 316 -18.22 2.99 1.88
N ILE A 317 -19.48 2.54 1.75
CA ILE A 317 -20.55 3.31 1.14
C ILE A 317 -20.88 4.58 1.96
N ASN A 318 -20.72 4.51 3.29
CA ASN A 318 -21.02 5.64 4.19
C ASN A 318 -20.14 6.86 3.88
N ASP A 319 -19.00 6.65 3.28
CA ASP A 319 -18.10 7.71 2.82
C ASP A 319 -18.64 8.46 1.60
N TYR A 320 -19.62 7.92 0.88
CA TYR A 320 -20.21 8.49 -0.35
C TYR A 320 -21.64 8.97 -0.19
N ILE A 321 -22.19 8.96 1.03
CA ILE A 321 -23.54 9.43 1.35
C ILE A 321 -23.50 10.56 2.37
N ARG A 322 -24.58 11.35 2.41
CA ARG A 322 -24.78 12.43 3.39
C ARG A 322 -26.07 12.18 4.18
N THR A 323 -26.00 12.32 5.50
CA THR A 323 -27.18 12.25 6.37
C THR A 323 -27.95 13.56 6.27
N LYS A 324 -29.27 13.47 6.06
CA LYS A 324 -30.19 14.61 6.08
C LYS A 324 -31.26 14.39 7.15
N THR A 325 -31.46 15.36 8.02
CA THR A 325 -32.57 15.37 8.99
C THR A 325 -33.71 16.21 8.47
N THR A 326 -34.92 15.64 8.47
CA THR A 326 -36.14 16.36 8.08
C THR A 326 -37.09 16.40 9.26
N TRP A 327 -37.52 17.58 9.63
CA TRP A 327 -38.52 17.78 10.65
C TRP A 327 -39.82 18.20 9.95
N ILE A 328 -40.94 17.52 10.25
CA ILE A 328 -42.24 17.83 9.70
C ILE A 328 -43.16 18.18 10.87
N ASN A 329 -43.61 19.43 10.95
CA ASN A 329 -44.68 19.81 11.88
C ASN A 329 -46.03 19.62 11.21
N ILE A 330 -46.86 18.78 11.78
CA ILE A 330 -48.25 18.52 11.34
C ILE A 330 -49.28 19.18 12.27
N SER A 331 -48.84 19.92 13.27
CA SER A 331 -49.72 20.69 14.19
C SER A 331 -50.04 22.04 13.60
N ASN A 332 -51.28 22.49 13.79
CA ASN A 332 -51.71 23.86 13.47
C ASN A 332 -51.35 24.87 14.58
N GLU A 333 -50.71 24.42 15.66
CA GLU A 333 -50.26 25.28 16.74
C GLU A 333 -48.93 25.95 16.39
N PRO A 334 -48.74 27.24 16.74
CA PRO A 334 -47.44 27.88 16.53
C PRO A 334 -46.35 27.20 17.36
N MET A 335 -45.13 27.10 16.77
CA MET A 335 -43.98 26.63 17.52
C MET A 335 -43.71 27.56 18.69
N LYS A 336 -43.58 26.98 19.89
CA LYS A 336 -43.22 27.69 21.13
C LYS A 336 -41.76 27.94 21.24
#